data_4fcb05e0f6595d58b4b75a0bf9399ced
#
_entry.id   4fcb05e0f6595d58b4b75a0bf9399ced
#
_cell.length_a   1.000
_cell.length_b   1.000
_cell.length_c   1.000
_cell.angle_alpha   90.00
_cell.angle_beta   90.00
_cell.angle_gamma   90.00
#
_symmetry.space_group_name_H-M   'P 1'
#
loop_
_entity.id
_entity.type
_entity.pdbx_description
1 polymer ?
#
loop_
_entity_poly.entity_id
_entity_poly.type
_entity_poly.pdbx_seq_one_letter_code
_entity_poly.pdbx_strand_id
1 'polypeptide(L)'
;MTSLKRTTIFLALLAGASLAAPASALEGTLKKVKESGTITIGHRDSSIPFSYYDDKQRPVGYAMDICYKIVDAVKADLKMPNLQVKLLPVTSATRIPLMANGTIDLECGSTTNNAERKKQVDFGMTYYVVKYRYVSKKSAHMDMIDDLKGKTVVSTAGTTDMQALNVLNTTRNFGMNILSAKDHAEAFLMVETGRASAFLMDDILLSGLVANAKNPSEFTISSESLGLEPYSLMLRKDDPEFKKLVDATMTKLYTSGEIMKIYDKWFMKSIPPKGINLDIPVGDALKRVYEHPTDSPDPNVYK
;
A
#
# COMPACT_ATOMS: atom_id res chain seq x y z
N MET A 1 -38.18 -37.43 80.16
CA MET A 1 -37.35 -38.09 79.15
C MET A 1 -37.56 -37.27 77.87
N THR A 2 -36.71 -36.29 77.60
CA THR A 2 -36.84 -35.34 76.51
C THR A 2 -35.66 -35.55 75.52
N SER A 3 -35.98 -36.00 74.31
CA SER A 3 -35.06 -36.27 73.23
C SER A 3 -34.69 -34.98 72.48
N LEU A 4 -33.40 -34.58 72.46
CA LEU A 4 -32.86 -33.48 71.78
C LEU A 4 -32.46 -33.88 70.33
N LYS A 5 -33.17 -33.39 69.31
CA LYS A 5 -32.81 -33.62 67.90
C LYS A 5 -31.74 -32.58 67.49
N ARG A 6 -30.56 -33.07 67.11
CA ARG A 6 -29.49 -32.29 66.53
C ARG A 6 -29.74 -32.14 65.00
N THR A 7 -29.95 -30.91 64.59
CA THR A 7 -30.06 -30.54 63.16
C THR A 7 -28.65 -30.21 62.66
N THR A 8 -28.12 -30.98 61.73
CA THR A 8 -26.82 -30.76 61.09
C THR A 8 -27.07 -29.93 59.82
N ILE A 9 -26.56 -28.69 59.80
CA ILE A 9 -26.60 -27.82 58.62
C ILE A 9 -25.38 -28.13 57.76
N PHE A 10 -25.60 -28.64 56.52
CA PHE A 10 -24.57 -28.81 55.49
C PHE A 10 -24.41 -27.47 54.74
N LEU A 11 -23.27 -26.85 54.91
CA LEU A 11 -22.87 -25.67 54.15
C LEU A 11 -22.21 -26.14 52.85
N ALA A 12 -22.94 -26.04 51.73
CA ALA A 12 -22.39 -26.36 50.42
C ALA A 12 -21.53 -25.17 49.89
N LEU A 13 -20.21 -25.31 49.90
CA LEU A 13 -19.30 -24.41 49.21
C LEU A 13 -19.43 -24.65 47.70
N LEU A 14 -20.08 -23.72 46.99
CA LEU A 14 -19.96 -23.64 45.51
C LEU A 14 -18.61 -23.05 45.17
N ALA A 15 -17.65 -23.86 44.79
CA ALA A 15 -16.40 -23.46 44.14
C ALA A 15 -16.71 -23.02 42.72
N GLY A 16 -16.78 -21.71 42.50
CA GLY A 16 -16.88 -21.12 41.15
C GLY A 16 -15.56 -21.36 40.42
N ALA A 17 -15.51 -22.36 39.54
CA ALA A 17 -14.42 -22.51 38.58
C ALA A 17 -14.53 -21.43 37.53
N SER A 18 -13.75 -20.37 37.66
CA SER A 18 -13.54 -19.38 36.59
C SER A 18 -12.81 -20.09 35.44
N LEU A 19 -13.54 -20.42 34.37
CA LEU A 19 -12.96 -20.86 33.10
C LEU A 19 -12.20 -19.65 32.52
N ALA A 20 -10.90 -19.53 32.84
CA ALA A 20 -9.99 -18.68 32.11
C ALA A 20 -9.92 -19.22 30.68
N ALA A 21 -10.51 -18.49 29.72
CA ALA A 21 -10.31 -18.77 28.30
C ALA A 21 -8.79 -18.77 28.04
N PRO A 22 -8.25 -19.76 27.33
CA PRO A 22 -6.83 -19.75 26.99
C PRO A 22 -6.54 -18.47 26.20
N ALA A 23 -5.62 -17.65 26.72
CA ALA A 23 -5.08 -16.55 25.95
C ALA A 23 -4.43 -17.18 24.71
N SER A 24 -4.98 -16.88 23.52
CA SER A 24 -4.38 -17.34 22.26
C SER A 24 -2.92 -16.90 22.25
N ALA A 25 -2.01 -17.84 22.06
CA ALA A 25 -0.59 -17.53 21.99
C ALA A 25 -0.38 -16.65 20.74
N LEU A 26 0.29 -15.53 20.91
CA LEU A 26 0.64 -14.65 19.79
C LEU A 26 1.48 -15.44 18.77
N GLU A 27 1.16 -15.31 17.50
CA GLU A 27 1.88 -15.93 16.39
C GLU A 27 2.28 -14.87 15.34
N GLY A 28 3.00 -15.29 14.33
CA GLY A 28 3.32 -14.45 13.17
C GLY A 28 4.05 -13.16 13.50
N THR A 29 3.64 -12.08 12.86
CA THR A 29 4.25 -10.75 12.98
C THR A 29 4.08 -10.16 14.38
N LEU A 30 2.92 -10.30 15.01
CA LEU A 30 2.69 -9.75 16.35
C LEU A 30 3.60 -10.39 17.40
N LYS A 31 3.83 -11.70 17.32
CA LYS A 31 4.79 -12.40 18.18
C LYS A 31 6.21 -11.88 17.96
N LYS A 32 6.67 -11.85 16.71
CA LYS A 32 8.00 -11.34 16.35
C LYS A 32 8.23 -9.91 16.87
N VAL A 33 7.26 -9.02 16.67
CA VAL A 33 7.32 -7.63 17.10
C VAL A 33 7.38 -7.53 18.62
N LYS A 34 6.58 -8.32 19.34
CA LYS A 34 6.59 -8.38 20.80
C LYS A 34 7.92 -8.84 21.36
N GLU A 35 8.51 -9.89 20.78
CA GLU A 35 9.78 -10.47 21.22
C GLU A 35 10.98 -9.57 20.90
N SER A 36 10.98 -8.92 19.72
CA SER A 36 12.08 -8.08 19.27
C SER A 36 12.02 -6.63 19.78
N GLY A 37 10.85 -6.17 20.23
CA GLY A 37 10.62 -4.76 20.54
C GLY A 37 10.64 -3.82 19.33
N THR A 38 10.57 -4.35 18.10
CA THR A 38 10.72 -3.59 16.87
C THR A 38 9.74 -4.04 15.79
N ILE A 39 9.09 -3.10 15.13
CA ILE A 39 8.37 -3.32 13.87
C ILE A 39 9.16 -2.72 12.70
N THR A 40 9.36 -3.47 11.62
CA THR A 40 10.10 -3.02 10.44
C THR A 40 9.14 -2.70 9.30
N ILE A 41 9.13 -1.44 8.87
CA ILE A 41 8.33 -0.93 7.76
C ILE A 41 9.18 -0.86 6.49
N GLY A 42 8.74 -1.53 5.43
CA GLY A 42 9.24 -1.31 4.08
C GLY A 42 8.62 -0.06 3.47
N HIS A 43 9.44 0.90 3.02
CA HIS A 43 8.97 2.13 2.39
C HIS A 43 9.60 2.32 1.02
N ARG A 44 9.04 3.23 0.21
CA ARG A 44 9.53 3.55 -1.14
C ARG A 44 10.29 4.87 -1.13
N ASP A 45 11.14 5.05 -2.17
CA ASP A 45 11.98 6.23 -2.30
C ASP A 45 11.33 7.30 -3.21
N SER A 46 10.48 6.90 -4.16
CA SER A 46 9.96 7.78 -5.22
C SER A 46 8.50 7.51 -5.64
N SER A 47 7.67 6.92 -4.77
CA SER A 47 6.24 6.69 -5.04
C SER A 47 5.38 7.84 -4.52
N ILE A 48 5.52 9.05 -5.10
CA ILE A 48 4.75 10.25 -4.75
C ILE A 48 3.28 10.07 -5.17
N PRO A 49 2.28 10.35 -4.31
CA PRO A 49 2.35 10.88 -2.94
C PRO A 49 2.26 9.80 -1.84
N PHE A 50 2.45 8.51 -2.12
CA PHE A 50 2.20 7.41 -1.18
C PHE A 50 3.35 7.15 -0.22
N SER A 51 4.59 7.06 -0.75
CA SER A 51 5.79 6.74 0.03
C SER A 51 7.02 7.23 -0.73
N TYR A 52 7.70 8.23 -0.20
CA TYR A 52 8.84 8.87 -0.84
C TYR A 52 9.62 9.70 0.17
N TYR A 53 10.81 10.17 -0.19
CA TYR A 53 11.62 11.01 0.68
C TYR A 53 11.24 12.50 0.60
N ASP A 54 11.09 13.14 1.76
CA ASP A 54 11.00 14.60 1.86
C ASP A 54 12.39 15.26 1.68
N ASP A 55 12.45 16.59 1.81
CA ASP A 55 13.69 17.39 1.74
C ASP A 55 14.70 17.06 2.86
N LYS A 56 14.24 16.42 3.94
CA LYS A 56 15.05 15.98 5.07
C LYS A 56 15.38 14.48 5.02
N GLN A 57 15.19 13.85 3.87
CA GLN A 57 15.39 12.42 3.67
C GLN A 57 14.58 11.54 4.63
N ARG A 58 13.41 11.99 5.03
CA ARG A 58 12.47 11.20 5.83
C ARG A 58 11.43 10.57 4.92
N PRO A 59 11.13 9.27 5.06
CA PRO A 59 10.04 8.65 4.36
C PRO A 59 8.70 9.24 4.80
N VAL A 60 7.96 9.79 3.85
CA VAL A 60 6.65 10.43 4.06
C VAL A 60 5.68 9.98 2.99
N GLY A 61 4.39 10.24 3.16
CA GLY A 61 3.37 9.98 2.16
C GLY A 61 2.07 9.43 2.74
N TYR A 62 1.09 9.31 1.87
CA TYR A 62 -0.25 8.84 2.22
C TYR A 62 -0.24 7.43 2.83
N ALA A 63 0.46 6.48 2.20
CA ALA A 63 0.61 5.13 2.72
C ALA A 63 1.41 5.10 4.01
N MET A 64 2.41 5.98 4.16
CA MET A 64 3.20 6.09 5.39
C MET A 64 2.34 6.56 6.56
N ASP A 65 1.48 7.57 6.37
CA ASP A 65 0.57 8.05 7.41
C ASP A 65 -0.42 6.95 7.85
N ILE A 66 -0.96 6.19 6.91
CA ILE A 66 -1.83 5.05 7.22
C ILE A 66 -1.05 3.98 8.02
N CYS A 67 0.17 3.66 7.62
CA CYS A 67 0.99 2.68 8.32
C CYS A 67 1.35 3.11 9.73
N TYR A 68 1.59 4.38 9.99
CA TYR A 68 1.80 4.86 11.36
C TYR A 68 0.56 4.68 12.24
N LYS A 69 -0.67 4.77 11.69
CA LYS A 69 -1.89 4.42 12.43
C LYS A 69 -1.94 2.93 12.78
N ILE A 70 -1.45 2.07 11.89
CA ILE A 70 -1.33 0.64 12.17
C ILE A 70 -0.27 0.39 13.24
N VAL A 71 0.87 1.08 13.19
CA VAL A 71 1.89 1.00 14.25
C VAL A 71 1.31 1.40 15.62
N ASP A 72 0.51 2.47 15.67
CA ASP A 72 -0.14 2.89 16.92
C ASP A 72 -1.14 1.83 17.43
N ALA A 73 -1.86 1.15 16.51
CA ALA A 73 -2.72 0.02 16.87
C ALA A 73 -1.91 -1.18 17.41
N VAL A 74 -0.76 -1.50 16.80
CA VAL A 74 0.16 -2.55 17.29
C VAL A 74 0.70 -2.21 18.67
N LYS A 75 1.12 -0.94 18.90
CA LYS A 75 1.56 -0.49 20.24
C LYS A 75 0.49 -0.68 21.31
N ALA A 76 -0.75 -0.36 20.95
CA ALA A 76 -1.89 -0.50 21.87
C ALA A 76 -2.22 -1.97 22.16
N ASP A 77 -2.30 -2.80 21.12
CA ASP A 77 -2.62 -4.23 21.22
C ASP A 77 -1.58 -5.00 22.04
N LEU A 78 -0.30 -4.79 21.74
CA LEU A 78 0.81 -5.44 22.44
C LEU A 78 1.15 -4.80 23.80
N LYS A 79 0.53 -3.66 24.15
CA LYS A 79 0.83 -2.84 25.35
C LYS A 79 2.31 -2.40 25.39
N MET A 80 2.84 -2.00 24.22
CA MET A 80 4.24 -1.59 24.02
C MET A 80 4.35 -0.13 23.55
N PRO A 81 4.16 0.87 24.43
CA PRO A 81 4.16 2.28 24.06
C PRO A 81 5.52 2.73 23.45
N ASN A 82 6.61 2.06 23.83
CA ASN A 82 7.97 2.37 23.37
C ASN A 82 8.45 1.47 22.22
N LEU A 83 7.50 0.81 21.50
CA LEU A 83 7.82 -0.01 20.33
C LEU A 83 8.65 0.79 19.34
N GLN A 84 9.80 0.24 18.94
CA GLN A 84 10.68 0.86 17.96
C GLN A 84 10.15 0.63 16.54
N VAL A 85 10.26 1.66 15.70
CA VAL A 85 9.92 1.58 14.28
C VAL A 85 11.22 1.65 13.47
N LYS A 86 11.54 0.58 12.77
CA LYS A 86 12.66 0.53 11.82
C LYS A 86 12.11 0.77 10.41
N LEU A 87 12.72 1.69 9.68
CA LEU A 87 12.37 1.99 8.29
C LEU A 87 13.40 1.34 7.37
N LEU A 88 12.94 0.61 6.34
CA LEU A 88 13.80 -0.06 5.37
C LEU A 88 13.34 0.30 3.94
N PRO A 89 14.21 0.91 3.11
CA PRO A 89 13.86 1.21 1.73
C PRO A 89 13.72 -0.07 0.90
N VAL A 90 12.64 -0.14 0.12
CA VAL A 90 12.35 -1.26 -0.79
C VAL A 90 12.01 -0.75 -2.19
N THR A 91 12.40 -1.52 -3.21
CA THR A 91 12.01 -1.29 -4.59
C THR A 91 10.77 -2.12 -4.95
N SER A 92 10.17 -1.87 -6.11
CA SER A 92 9.07 -2.71 -6.60
C SER A 92 9.49 -4.17 -6.79
N ALA A 93 10.75 -4.43 -7.12
CA ALA A 93 11.29 -5.78 -7.31
C ALA A 93 11.63 -6.49 -5.98
N THR A 94 12.01 -5.75 -4.92
CA THR A 94 12.50 -6.35 -3.67
C THR A 94 11.44 -6.48 -2.58
N ARG A 95 10.37 -5.68 -2.63
CA ARG A 95 9.34 -5.63 -1.55
C ARG A 95 8.68 -6.99 -1.26
N ILE A 96 8.31 -7.77 -2.30
CA ILE A 96 7.65 -9.07 -2.13
C ILE A 96 8.59 -10.10 -1.49
N PRO A 97 9.82 -10.34 -2.01
CA PRO A 97 10.77 -11.22 -1.33
C PRO A 97 11.09 -10.82 0.11
N LEU A 98 11.24 -9.51 0.39
CA LEU A 98 11.55 -9.02 1.74
C LEU A 98 10.37 -9.17 2.71
N MET A 99 9.12 -9.10 2.22
CA MET A 99 7.93 -9.42 2.99
C MET A 99 7.82 -10.93 3.26
N ALA A 100 7.96 -11.74 2.21
CA ALA A 100 7.80 -13.19 2.30
C ALA A 100 8.81 -13.84 3.26
N ASN A 101 10.07 -13.34 3.29
CA ASN A 101 11.10 -13.84 4.21
C ASN A 101 11.08 -13.20 5.60
N GLY A 102 10.16 -12.27 5.86
CA GLY A 102 10.00 -11.60 7.16
C GLY A 102 11.06 -10.54 7.49
N THR A 103 11.82 -10.04 6.51
CA THR A 103 12.73 -8.91 6.69
C THR A 103 11.97 -7.62 7.00
N ILE A 104 10.82 -7.41 6.37
CA ILE A 104 9.87 -6.35 6.69
C ILE A 104 8.57 -6.94 7.22
N ASP A 105 7.88 -6.19 8.08
CA ASP A 105 6.64 -6.60 8.74
C ASP A 105 5.40 -6.00 8.10
N LEU A 106 5.54 -4.81 7.53
CA LEU A 106 4.48 -4.07 6.83
C LEU A 106 5.12 -3.29 5.68
N GLU A 107 4.54 -3.36 4.48
CA GLU A 107 5.00 -2.54 3.35
C GLU A 107 4.04 -1.38 3.11
N CYS A 108 4.60 -0.18 3.10
CA CYS A 108 3.90 1.10 3.06
C CYS A 108 4.28 1.84 1.78
N GLY A 109 3.77 1.39 0.67
CA GLY A 109 4.12 1.93 -0.64
C GLY A 109 2.92 2.04 -1.57
N SER A 110 3.14 1.77 -2.84
CA SER A 110 2.17 1.76 -3.93
C SER A 110 2.10 0.34 -4.50
N THR A 111 1.55 -0.61 -3.71
CA THR A 111 1.55 -2.02 -4.09
C THR A 111 0.17 -2.47 -4.53
N THR A 112 0.08 -2.85 -5.80
CA THR A 112 -1.11 -3.49 -6.36
C THR A 112 -1.39 -4.81 -5.67
N ASN A 113 -2.59 -4.96 -5.16
CA ASN A 113 -3.16 -6.21 -4.71
C ASN A 113 -3.73 -6.97 -5.91
N ASN A 114 -3.17 -8.13 -6.23
CA ASN A 114 -3.70 -9.02 -7.25
C ASN A 114 -3.56 -10.50 -6.85
N ALA A 115 -4.28 -11.37 -7.56
CA ALA A 115 -4.32 -12.79 -7.24
C ALA A 115 -2.96 -13.49 -7.33
N GLU A 116 -2.07 -13.05 -8.24
CA GLU A 116 -0.74 -13.64 -8.38
C GLU A 116 0.15 -13.32 -7.17
N ARG A 117 0.16 -12.07 -6.74
CA ARG A 117 0.92 -11.64 -5.55
C ARG A 117 0.37 -12.25 -4.26
N LYS A 118 -0.96 -12.46 -4.16
CA LYS A 118 -1.59 -13.17 -3.03
C LYS A 118 -1.13 -14.63 -2.87
N LYS A 119 -0.46 -15.22 -3.85
CA LYS A 119 0.18 -16.53 -3.69
C LYS A 119 1.42 -16.48 -2.77
N GLN A 120 2.09 -15.33 -2.67
CA GLN A 120 3.35 -15.16 -1.96
C GLN A 120 3.25 -14.30 -0.69
N VAL A 121 2.33 -13.34 -0.69
CA VAL A 121 2.10 -12.35 0.38
C VAL A 121 0.61 -12.18 0.61
N ASP A 122 0.21 -11.43 1.64
CA ASP A 122 -1.17 -11.02 1.84
C ASP A 122 -1.30 -9.49 1.78
N PHE A 123 -2.52 -9.00 1.79
CA PHE A 123 -2.85 -7.59 1.67
C PHE A 123 -3.96 -7.20 2.66
N GLY A 124 -3.85 -6.00 3.20
CA GLY A 124 -4.92 -5.33 3.93
C GLY A 124 -5.98 -4.75 2.99
N MET A 125 -6.96 -4.04 3.57
CA MET A 125 -8.00 -3.35 2.81
C MET A 125 -7.40 -2.40 1.78
N THR A 126 -8.07 -2.29 0.62
CA THR A 126 -7.69 -1.35 -0.44
C THR A 126 -7.78 0.08 0.06
N TYR A 127 -6.75 0.88 -0.16
CA TYR A 127 -6.70 2.28 0.26
C TYR A 127 -6.63 3.27 -0.90
N TYR A 128 -6.37 2.79 -2.12
CA TYR A 128 -6.37 3.62 -3.33
C TYR A 128 -6.69 2.77 -4.57
N VAL A 129 -7.12 3.43 -5.66
CA VAL A 129 -7.43 2.78 -6.95
C VAL A 129 -6.77 3.58 -8.05
N VAL A 130 -6.02 2.91 -8.93
CA VAL A 130 -5.19 3.54 -9.99
C VAL A 130 -5.53 3.00 -11.36
N LYS A 131 -5.08 3.70 -12.40
CA LYS A 131 -5.18 3.27 -13.79
C LYS A 131 -3.79 3.24 -14.42
N TYR A 132 -3.52 2.23 -15.22
CA TYR A 132 -2.32 2.19 -16.05
C TYR A 132 -2.37 3.24 -17.15
N ARG A 133 -1.42 4.13 -17.19
CA ARG A 133 -1.26 5.14 -18.23
C ARG A 133 0.22 5.29 -18.59
N TYR A 134 0.55 6.16 -19.51
CA TYR A 134 1.93 6.54 -19.73
C TYR A 134 2.10 8.05 -19.72
N VAL A 135 3.29 8.50 -19.36
CA VAL A 135 3.73 9.88 -19.52
C VAL A 135 4.70 9.96 -20.70
N SER A 136 4.57 11.03 -21.47
CA SER A 136 5.49 11.39 -22.56
C SER A 136 5.75 12.91 -22.58
N LYS A 137 6.73 13.35 -23.35
CA LYS A 137 6.85 14.78 -23.65
C LYS A 137 5.70 15.20 -24.57
N LYS A 138 5.11 16.37 -24.35
CA LYS A 138 4.07 16.94 -25.22
C LYS A 138 4.53 17.05 -26.67
N SER A 139 5.82 17.35 -26.90
CA SER A 139 6.42 17.41 -28.25
C SER A 139 6.42 16.08 -29.00
N ALA A 140 6.16 14.96 -28.31
CA ALA A 140 6.05 13.63 -28.94
C ALA A 140 4.66 13.41 -29.56
N HIS A 141 3.65 14.25 -29.23
CA HIS A 141 2.27 14.17 -29.72
C HIS A 141 1.64 12.79 -29.55
N MET A 142 1.82 12.19 -28.37
CA MET A 142 1.35 10.85 -28.00
C MET A 142 0.25 10.96 -26.95
N ASP A 143 -0.88 10.27 -27.14
CA ASP A 143 -2.00 10.25 -26.19
C ASP A 143 -2.69 8.88 -26.09
N MET A 144 -2.70 8.11 -27.17
CA MET A 144 -3.35 6.80 -27.25
C MET A 144 -2.34 5.67 -27.01
N ILE A 145 -2.81 4.52 -26.54
CA ILE A 145 -1.94 3.35 -26.35
C ILE A 145 -1.26 2.90 -27.64
N ASP A 146 -1.92 3.08 -28.78
CA ASP A 146 -1.36 2.72 -30.07
C ASP A 146 -0.16 3.59 -30.49
N ASP A 147 0.00 4.77 -29.92
CA ASP A 147 1.15 5.66 -30.17
C ASP A 147 2.46 5.08 -29.62
N LEU A 148 2.37 4.07 -28.73
CA LEU A 148 3.55 3.36 -28.22
C LEU A 148 4.20 2.41 -29.25
N LYS A 149 3.51 2.09 -30.36
CA LYS A 149 3.99 1.16 -31.38
C LYS A 149 5.33 1.62 -31.97
N GLY A 150 6.33 0.73 -31.94
CA GLY A 150 7.68 1.00 -32.44
C GLY A 150 8.51 1.95 -31.58
N LYS A 151 8.01 2.40 -30.42
CA LYS A 151 8.70 3.36 -29.53
C LYS A 151 9.61 2.65 -28.53
N THR A 152 10.56 3.41 -27.98
CA THR A 152 11.28 3.01 -26.77
C THR A 152 10.42 3.41 -25.55
N VAL A 153 9.94 2.44 -24.80
CA VAL A 153 9.08 2.63 -23.64
C VAL A 153 9.76 2.06 -22.40
N VAL A 154 9.77 2.82 -21.32
CA VAL A 154 10.31 2.36 -20.04
C VAL A 154 9.17 2.03 -19.07
N SER A 155 9.41 1.06 -18.19
CA SER A 155 8.64 0.88 -16.96
C SER A 155 9.56 0.45 -15.81
N THR A 156 9.04 0.47 -14.58
CA THR A 156 9.82 0.10 -13.40
C THR A 156 9.83 -1.41 -13.20
N ALA A 157 11.00 -1.98 -12.96
CA ALA A 157 11.19 -3.40 -12.69
C ALA A 157 10.32 -3.88 -11.50
N GLY A 158 9.68 -5.06 -11.64
CA GLY A 158 8.87 -5.68 -10.59
C GLY A 158 7.47 -5.07 -10.40
N THR A 159 7.02 -4.20 -11.34
CA THR A 159 5.66 -3.67 -11.35
C THR A 159 4.73 -4.50 -12.24
N THR A 160 3.43 -4.38 -11.98
CA THR A 160 2.37 -4.90 -12.85
C THR A 160 2.32 -4.15 -14.18
N ASP A 161 2.70 -2.88 -14.19
CA ASP A 161 2.84 -2.07 -15.39
C ASP A 161 3.90 -2.62 -16.34
N MET A 162 5.07 -3.04 -15.82
CA MET A 162 6.09 -3.70 -16.64
C MET A 162 5.55 -5.00 -17.25
N GLN A 163 4.77 -5.76 -16.49
CA GLN A 163 4.12 -6.97 -16.99
C GLN A 163 3.10 -6.63 -18.08
N ALA A 164 2.23 -5.64 -17.83
CA ALA A 164 1.22 -5.19 -18.79
C ALA A 164 1.87 -4.67 -20.08
N LEU A 165 2.99 -3.94 -19.98
CA LEU A 165 3.74 -3.45 -21.13
C LEU A 165 4.30 -4.59 -21.98
N ASN A 166 4.87 -5.64 -21.37
CA ASN A 166 5.36 -6.80 -22.08
C ASN A 166 4.24 -7.59 -22.76
N VAL A 167 3.11 -7.78 -22.04
CA VAL A 167 1.92 -8.44 -22.61
C VAL A 167 1.39 -7.64 -23.81
N LEU A 168 1.24 -6.33 -23.68
CA LEU A 168 0.80 -5.44 -24.76
C LEU A 168 1.71 -5.55 -25.97
N ASN A 169 3.03 -5.48 -25.76
CA ASN A 169 4.03 -5.57 -26.84
C ASN A 169 3.91 -6.88 -27.61
N THR A 170 3.74 -8.00 -26.90
CA THR A 170 3.65 -9.33 -27.50
C THR A 170 2.31 -9.58 -28.18
N THR A 171 1.19 -9.30 -27.49
CA THR A 171 -0.15 -9.65 -27.96
C THR A 171 -0.64 -8.78 -29.11
N ARG A 172 -0.21 -7.51 -29.14
CA ARG A 172 -0.57 -6.55 -30.21
C ARG A 172 0.54 -6.31 -31.23
N ASN A 173 1.68 -7.03 -31.14
CA ASN A 173 2.83 -6.90 -32.04
C ASN A 173 3.30 -5.45 -32.19
N PHE A 174 3.44 -4.74 -31.07
CA PHE A 174 3.80 -3.31 -31.07
C PHE A 174 5.25 -3.04 -31.49
N GLY A 175 6.14 -4.02 -31.38
CA GLY A 175 7.55 -3.84 -31.73
C GLY A 175 8.25 -2.78 -30.88
N MET A 176 7.80 -2.61 -29.62
CA MET A 176 8.41 -1.67 -28.69
C MET A 176 9.78 -2.14 -28.25
N ASN A 177 10.73 -1.20 -28.10
CA ASN A 177 11.96 -1.41 -27.34
C ASN A 177 11.67 -1.11 -25.86
N ILE A 178 11.55 -2.14 -25.01
CA ILE A 178 11.18 -1.98 -23.61
C ILE A 178 12.44 -1.85 -22.75
N LEU A 179 12.53 -0.74 -22.00
CA LEU A 179 13.56 -0.48 -21.00
C LEU A 179 13.02 -0.74 -19.60
N SER A 180 13.91 -1.21 -18.72
CA SER A 180 13.60 -1.44 -17.31
C SER A 180 14.40 -0.47 -16.46
N ALA A 181 13.70 0.25 -15.55
CA ALA A 181 14.32 1.12 -14.56
C ALA A 181 14.22 0.51 -13.16
N LYS A 182 15.14 0.86 -12.28
CA LYS A 182 15.19 0.40 -10.89
C LYS A 182 14.03 0.95 -10.06
N ASP A 183 13.69 2.22 -10.27
CA ASP A 183 12.62 2.93 -9.57
C ASP A 183 11.90 3.93 -10.50
N HIS A 184 10.84 4.56 -9.97
CA HIS A 184 9.98 5.45 -10.77
C HIS A 184 10.68 6.75 -11.17
N ALA A 185 11.56 7.28 -10.32
CA ALA A 185 12.30 8.50 -10.63
C ALA A 185 13.31 8.27 -11.76
N GLU A 186 14.01 7.13 -11.76
CA GLU A 186 14.91 6.74 -12.85
C GLU A 186 14.14 6.56 -14.17
N ALA A 187 12.98 5.88 -14.12
CA ALA A 187 12.14 5.69 -15.31
C ALA A 187 11.67 7.03 -15.88
N PHE A 188 11.21 7.94 -15.04
CA PHE A 188 10.79 9.27 -15.46
C PHE A 188 11.95 10.09 -16.03
N LEU A 189 13.14 10.02 -15.41
CA LEU A 189 14.35 10.67 -15.92
C LEU A 189 14.73 10.20 -17.33
N MET A 190 14.47 8.92 -17.67
CA MET A 190 14.69 8.45 -19.04
C MET A 190 13.79 9.14 -20.06
N VAL A 191 12.57 9.52 -19.68
CA VAL A 191 11.68 10.34 -20.54
C VAL A 191 12.14 11.79 -20.58
N GLU A 192 12.51 12.37 -19.44
CA GLU A 192 13.02 13.75 -19.36
C GLU A 192 14.25 13.96 -20.26
N THR A 193 15.16 12.99 -20.27
CA THR A 193 16.41 13.04 -21.07
C THR A 193 16.22 12.57 -22.51
N GLY A 194 15.04 12.09 -22.92
CA GLY A 194 14.76 11.56 -24.24
C GLY A 194 15.34 10.16 -24.53
N ARG A 195 15.81 9.46 -23.49
CA ARG A 195 16.27 8.07 -23.60
C ARG A 195 15.12 7.08 -23.83
N ALA A 196 13.93 7.43 -23.32
CA ALA A 196 12.67 6.74 -23.62
C ALA A 196 11.65 7.75 -24.16
N SER A 197 10.76 7.29 -25.05
CA SER A 197 9.66 8.11 -25.57
C SER A 197 8.51 8.22 -24.59
N ALA A 198 8.29 7.19 -23.79
CA ALA A 198 7.21 7.12 -22.80
C ALA A 198 7.62 6.28 -21.57
N PHE A 199 6.98 6.58 -20.43
CA PHE A 199 7.05 5.76 -19.21
C PHE A 199 5.64 5.29 -18.86
N LEU A 200 5.40 3.98 -18.92
CA LEU A 200 4.13 3.34 -18.56
C LEU A 200 4.14 3.01 -17.06
N MET A 201 3.16 3.58 -16.34
CA MET A 201 3.01 3.48 -14.88
C MET A 201 1.60 3.91 -14.45
N ASP A 202 1.28 3.73 -13.18
CA ASP A 202 0.03 4.19 -12.57
C ASP A 202 -0.14 5.72 -12.65
N ASP A 203 -1.29 6.17 -13.06
CA ASP A 203 -1.64 7.56 -13.35
C ASP A 203 -1.30 8.54 -12.21
N ILE A 204 -1.58 8.16 -10.98
CA ILE A 204 -1.29 8.99 -9.81
C ILE A 204 0.21 9.13 -9.56
N LEU A 205 1.00 8.06 -9.78
CA LEU A 205 2.47 8.11 -9.65
C LEU A 205 3.06 8.98 -10.75
N LEU A 206 2.55 8.87 -11.97
CA LEU A 206 2.92 9.76 -13.08
C LEU A 206 2.61 11.21 -12.75
N SER A 207 1.41 11.49 -12.20
CA SER A 207 1.02 12.83 -11.79
C SER A 207 1.96 13.43 -10.74
N GLY A 208 2.34 12.63 -9.74
CA GLY A 208 3.30 13.02 -8.72
C GLY A 208 4.69 13.33 -9.27
N LEU A 209 5.18 12.51 -10.20
CA LEU A 209 6.48 12.71 -10.85
C LEU A 209 6.47 13.95 -11.75
N VAL A 210 5.43 14.11 -12.58
CA VAL A 210 5.28 15.29 -13.44
C VAL A 210 5.20 16.58 -12.63
N ALA A 211 4.37 16.60 -11.58
CA ALA A 211 4.26 17.77 -10.71
C ALA A 211 5.59 18.13 -10.02
N ASN A 212 6.43 17.13 -9.75
CA ASN A 212 7.76 17.32 -9.14
C ASN A 212 8.89 17.55 -10.17
N ALA A 213 8.62 17.50 -11.47
CA ALA A 213 9.59 17.75 -12.53
C ALA A 213 10.13 19.18 -12.49
N LYS A 214 11.23 19.44 -13.20
CA LYS A 214 11.77 20.78 -13.36
C LYS A 214 10.82 21.67 -14.20
N ASN A 215 10.25 21.10 -15.28
CA ASN A 215 9.33 21.75 -16.19
C ASN A 215 8.07 20.90 -16.38
N PRO A 216 7.11 20.89 -15.43
CA PRO A 216 5.92 20.04 -15.50
C PRO A 216 5.10 20.21 -16.78
N SER A 217 5.07 21.44 -17.32
CA SER A 217 4.33 21.79 -18.53
C SER A 217 4.82 21.10 -19.82
N GLU A 218 6.02 20.53 -19.82
CA GLU A 218 6.57 19.78 -20.96
C GLU A 218 5.98 18.38 -21.12
N PHE A 219 5.33 17.86 -20.09
CA PHE A 219 4.84 16.48 -20.06
C PHE A 219 3.32 16.41 -20.20
N THR A 220 2.86 15.26 -20.69
CA THR A 220 1.45 14.87 -20.75
C THR A 220 1.31 13.42 -20.32
N ILE A 221 0.21 13.13 -19.62
CA ILE A 221 -0.19 11.76 -19.29
C ILE A 221 -1.28 11.36 -20.27
N SER A 222 -1.19 10.15 -20.84
CA SER A 222 -2.15 9.66 -21.84
C SER A 222 -3.59 9.71 -21.32
N SER A 223 -4.55 10.04 -22.20
CA SER A 223 -5.97 10.00 -21.87
C SER A 223 -6.49 8.56 -21.76
N GLU A 224 -6.00 7.68 -22.63
CA GLU A 224 -6.33 6.25 -22.62
C GLU A 224 -5.61 5.50 -21.48
N SER A 225 -6.26 4.48 -20.92
CA SER A 225 -5.69 3.61 -19.90
C SER A 225 -5.81 2.14 -20.29
N LEU A 226 -4.85 1.31 -19.87
CA LEU A 226 -4.84 -0.14 -20.11
C LEU A 226 -5.69 -0.93 -19.11
N GLY A 227 -6.00 -0.36 -17.94
CA GLY A 227 -6.74 -1.05 -16.90
C GLY A 227 -6.77 -0.30 -15.59
N LEU A 228 -7.29 -0.96 -14.56
CA LEU A 228 -7.46 -0.42 -13.21
C LEU A 228 -6.90 -1.41 -12.20
N GLU A 229 -6.28 -0.92 -11.11
CA GLU A 229 -5.73 -1.72 -10.04
C GLU A 229 -6.00 -1.14 -8.64
N PRO A 230 -6.26 -2.01 -7.63
CA PRO A 230 -6.32 -1.60 -6.24
C PRO A 230 -4.93 -1.58 -5.60
N TYR A 231 -4.60 -0.54 -4.85
CA TYR A 231 -3.46 -0.51 -3.93
C TYR A 231 -3.88 -0.93 -2.53
N SER A 232 -3.08 -1.81 -1.95
CA SER A 232 -3.25 -2.25 -0.57
C SER A 232 -1.89 -2.31 0.14
N LEU A 233 -1.91 -2.18 1.47
CA LEU A 233 -0.72 -2.43 2.29
C LEU A 233 -0.40 -3.92 2.23
N MET A 234 0.87 -4.26 2.02
CA MET A 234 1.29 -5.64 1.90
C MET A 234 1.74 -6.20 3.25
N LEU A 235 1.32 -7.42 3.53
CA LEU A 235 1.52 -8.16 4.76
C LEU A 235 2.16 -9.51 4.45
N ARG A 236 2.70 -10.18 5.48
CA ARG A 236 3.14 -11.56 5.34
C ARG A 236 1.92 -12.46 5.09
N LYS A 237 2.12 -13.47 4.25
CA LYS A 237 1.13 -14.51 4.02
C LYS A 237 0.94 -15.37 5.27
N ASP A 238 -0.27 -15.90 5.45
CA ASP A 238 -0.64 -16.81 6.52
C ASP A 238 -0.41 -16.23 7.94
N ASP A 239 -0.68 -14.92 8.10
CA ASP A 239 -0.60 -14.17 9.35
C ASP A 239 -1.95 -13.54 9.71
N PRO A 240 -2.96 -14.35 10.07
CA PRO A 240 -4.34 -13.89 10.21
C PRO A 240 -4.54 -12.92 11.37
N GLU A 241 -3.78 -13.02 12.46
CA GLU A 241 -3.90 -12.13 13.61
C GLU A 241 -3.40 -10.72 13.26
N PHE A 242 -2.25 -10.60 12.60
CA PHE A 242 -1.76 -9.30 12.15
C PHE A 242 -2.67 -8.71 11.06
N LYS A 243 -3.11 -9.53 10.09
CA LYS A 243 -4.09 -9.07 9.07
C LYS A 243 -5.36 -8.54 9.72
N LYS A 244 -5.93 -9.23 10.70
CA LYS A 244 -7.12 -8.79 11.42
C LYS A 244 -6.93 -7.44 12.10
N LEU A 245 -5.77 -7.20 12.74
CA LEU A 245 -5.43 -5.92 13.37
C LEU A 245 -5.33 -4.80 12.33
N VAL A 246 -4.65 -5.07 11.21
CA VAL A 246 -4.50 -4.12 10.09
C VAL A 246 -5.86 -3.77 9.51
N ASP A 247 -6.68 -4.75 9.16
CA ASP A 247 -7.99 -4.56 8.53
C ASP A 247 -8.96 -3.83 9.48
N ALA A 248 -8.96 -4.15 10.78
CA ALA A 248 -9.75 -3.43 11.77
C ALA A 248 -9.32 -1.96 11.89
N THR A 249 -8.02 -1.68 11.85
CA THR A 249 -7.48 -0.32 11.87
C THR A 249 -7.89 0.44 10.61
N MET A 250 -7.76 -0.16 9.44
CA MET A 250 -8.17 0.43 8.17
C MET A 250 -9.67 0.74 8.16
N THR A 251 -10.51 -0.22 8.56
CA THR A 251 -11.97 -0.03 8.66
C THR A 251 -12.31 1.14 9.59
N LYS A 252 -11.62 1.24 10.74
CA LYS A 252 -11.81 2.37 11.67
C LYS A 252 -11.43 3.72 11.02
N LEU A 253 -10.33 3.79 10.26
CA LEU A 253 -9.95 5.00 9.54
C LEU A 253 -11.03 5.43 8.54
N TYR A 254 -11.64 4.48 7.84
CA TYR A 254 -12.71 4.75 6.87
C TYR A 254 -13.99 5.20 7.57
N THR A 255 -14.50 4.44 8.53
CA THR A 255 -15.77 4.73 9.21
C THR A 255 -15.73 5.98 10.08
N SER A 256 -14.59 6.35 10.62
CA SER A 256 -14.42 7.60 11.39
C SER A 256 -14.21 8.84 10.50
N GLY A 257 -14.01 8.67 9.19
CA GLY A 257 -13.65 9.74 8.27
C GLY A 257 -12.22 10.25 8.43
N GLU A 258 -11.38 9.62 9.27
CA GLU A 258 -9.97 10.03 9.43
C GLU A 258 -9.19 9.85 8.13
N ILE A 259 -9.52 8.83 7.34
CA ILE A 259 -8.91 8.61 6.04
C ILE A 259 -9.04 9.81 5.11
N MET A 260 -10.16 10.55 5.16
CA MET A 260 -10.37 11.74 4.34
C MET A 260 -9.44 12.88 4.75
N LYS A 261 -9.12 13.01 6.05
CA LYS A 261 -8.15 14.01 6.51
C LYS A 261 -6.74 13.69 6.03
N ILE A 262 -6.37 12.38 6.02
CA ILE A 262 -5.09 11.92 5.48
C ILE A 262 -5.08 12.12 3.96
N TYR A 263 -6.19 11.81 3.26
CA TYR A 263 -6.33 12.05 1.82
C TYR A 263 -6.14 13.53 1.48
N ASP A 264 -6.86 14.44 2.13
CA ASP A 264 -6.76 15.87 1.90
C ASP A 264 -5.33 16.39 2.10
N LYS A 265 -4.62 15.88 3.11
CA LYS A 265 -3.22 16.24 3.35
C LYS A 265 -2.33 15.96 2.15
N TRP A 266 -2.52 14.82 1.46
CA TRP A 266 -1.59 14.35 0.44
C TRP A 266 -2.02 14.61 -1.00
N PHE A 267 -3.33 14.84 -1.23
CA PHE A 267 -3.87 15.02 -2.58
C PHE A 267 -4.44 16.42 -2.83
N MET A 268 -4.88 17.14 -1.77
CA MET A 268 -5.56 18.42 -1.88
C MET A 268 -4.77 19.59 -1.28
N LYS A 269 -3.62 19.33 -0.67
CA LYS A 269 -2.75 20.36 -0.07
C LYS A 269 -1.34 20.28 -0.61
N SER A 270 -0.55 21.32 -0.32
CA SER A 270 0.87 21.34 -0.68
C SER A 270 1.64 20.29 0.09
N ILE A 271 2.38 19.44 -0.62
CA ILE A 271 3.19 18.34 -0.08
C ILE A 271 4.70 18.55 -0.33
N PRO A 272 5.57 18.04 0.58
CA PRO A 272 7.01 18.12 0.37
C PRO A 272 7.44 17.28 -0.86
N PRO A 273 8.69 17.46 -1.36
CA PRO A 273 9.67 18.45 -0.91
C PRO A 273 9.44 19.86 -1.49
N LYS A 274 8.78 19.97 -2.63
CA LYS A 274 8.67 21.23 -3.40
C LYS A 274 7.40 22.03 -3.12
N GLY A 275 6.54 21.59 -2.19
CA GLY A 275 5.27 22.25 -1.93
C GLY A 275 4.25 22.10 -3.08
N ILE A 276 4.36 21.02 -3.86
CA ILE A 276 3.41 20.75 -4.95
C ILE A 276 2.03 20.42 -4.39
N ASN A 277 0.96 20.90 -5.04
CA ASN A 277 -0.40 20.47 -4.79
C ASN A 277 -0.88 19.69 -6.02
N LEU A 278 -1.29 18.45 -5.81
CA LEU A 278 -1.80 17.60 -6.89
C LEU A 278 -3.21 17.99 -7.31
N ASP A 279 -3.98 18.57 -6.39
CA ASP A 279 -5.37 19.01 -6.58
C ASP A 279 -6.26 17.90 -7.18
N ILE A 280 -6.13 16.71 -6.62
CA ILE A 280 -6.86 15.50 -7.07
C ILE A 280 -7.94 15.19 -6.04
N PRO A 281 -9.22 15.52 -6.30
CA PRO A 281 -10.32 15.16 -5.41
C PRO A 281 -10.55 13.65 -5.40
N VAL A 282 -11.09 13.14 -4.26
CA VAL A 282 -11.41 11.72 -4.15
C VAL A 282 -12.45 11.30 -5.19
N GLY A 283 -12.11 10.33 -6.04
CA GLY A 283 -12.98 9.80 -7.08
C GLY A 283 -14.03 8.82 -6.53
N ASP A 284 -15.08 8.56 -7.31
CA ASP A 284 -16.21 7.75 -6.85
C ASP A 284 -15.83 6.29 -6.55
N ALA A 285 -14.92 5.71 -7.32
CA ALA A 285 -14.40 4.36 -7.03
C ALA A 285 -13.77 4.30 -5.62
N LEU A 286 -13.00 5.31 -5.25
CA LEU A 286 -12.33 5.36 -3.96
C LEU A 286 -13.31 5.69 -2.81
N LYS A 287 -14.33 6.53 -3.05
CA LYS A 287 -15.42 6.75 -2.08
C LYS A 287 -16.12 5.43 -1.75
N ARG A 288 -16.49 4.65 -2.78
CA ARG A 288 -17.11 3.32 -2.58
C ARG A 288 -16.23 2.38 -1.76
N VAL A 289 -14.90 2.40 -1.96
CA VAL A 289 -13.96 1.61 -1.16
C VAL A 289 -14.00 2.02 0.32
N TYR A 290 -14.10 3.31 0.62
CA TYR A 290 -14.18 3.77 2.02
C TYR A 290 -15.54 3.48 2.68
N GLU A 291 -16.62 3.49 1.90
CA GLU A 291 -17.97 3.12 2.35
C GLU A 291 -18.13 1.60 2.52
N HIS A 292 -17.50 0.82 1.63
CA HIS A 292 -17.55 -0.64 1.58
C HIS A 292 -16.14 -1.23 1.52
N PRO A 293 -15.40 -1.27 2.64
CA PRO A 293 -14.02 -1.74 2.69
C PRO A 293 -13.87 -3.15 2.14
N THR A 294 -12.87 -3.35 1.28
CA THR A 294 -12.59 -4.64 0.64
C THR A 294 -11.09 -4.82 0.42
N ASP A 295 -10.61 -6.05 0.46
CA ASP A 295 -9.27 -6.47 0.05
C ASP A 295 -9.30 -7.34 -1.21
N SER A 296 -10.35 -7.19 -2.03
CA SER A 296 -10.51 -7.96 -3.26
C SER A 296 -9.34 -7.70 -4.23
N PRO A 297 -8.73 -8.76 -4.79
CA PRO A 297 -7.74 -8.62 -5.86
C PRO A 297 -8.38 -8.45 -7.25
N ASP A 298 -9.72 -8.53 -7.37
CA ASP A 298 -10.44 -8.40 -8.63
C ASP A 298 -10.68 -6.92 -8.97
N PRO A 299 -10.07 -6.38 -10.05
CA PRO A 299 -10.27 -4.99 -10.45
C PRO A 299 -11.72 -4.64 -10.83
N ASN A 300 -12.57 -5.62 -11.15
CA ASN A 300 -13.98 -5.36 -11.47
C ASN A 300 -14.79 -4.87 -10.27
N VAL A 301 -14.37 -5.18 -9.06
CA VAL A 301 -15.01 -4.69 -7.82
C VAL A 301 -14.90 -3.16 -7.69
N TYR A 302 -13.95 -2.54 -8.37
CA TYR A 302 -13.63 -1.11 -8.26
C TYR A 302 -14.11 -0.25 -9.45
N LYS A 303 -14.84 -0.85 -10.40
CA LYS A 303 -15.41 -0.15 -11.58
C LYS A 303 -16.67 0.65 -11.26
#